data_00dd7682b6b7378bc48e630ac497b43d
#
_entry.id   00dd7682b6b7378bc48e630ac497b43d
#
_cell.length_a   1.000
_cell.length_b   1.000
_cell.length_c   1.000
_cell.angle_alpha   90.00
_cell.angle_beta   90.00
_cell.angle_gamma   90.00
#
_symmetry.space_group_name_H-M   'P 1'
#
loop_
_entity.id
_entity.type
_entity.pdbx_description
1 polymer ?
#
loop_
_entity_poly.entity_id
_entity_poly.type
_entity_poly.pdbx_seq_one_letter_code
_entity_poly.pdbx_strand_id
1 'polypeptide(L)'
;MKLDFKFEYSELSTADLNIDAIYKGGIKGNSSDDIFNKLLGLENSGGFRALKSRTEPTLLALVSSTEEPEWPDFLDIETGIFTYYGDNRTPGHTILDTSKKGNLCLENLFNWTHDGAQNRKKIPPIFIFIKEGKKGRDYRFCGLAVPGNPIFSQTEDLISVWKSKNDRRFQNYKAIFSVLSINKIKRDWIKDIHNGNVLSENCPKVWKEWIETGNYRILKSIKEKKIKSKEQQMPQDKSGKKLLKIIYDYFSTVKD
;
A
#
# COMPACT_ATOMS: atom_id res chain seq x y z
N MET A 1 6.33 -14.84 -17.37
CA MET A 1 7.28 -13.71 -17.20
C MET A 1 6.43 -12.47 -16.91
N LYS A 2 6.38 -11.97 -15.66
CA LYS A 2 5.71 -10.71 -15.35
C LYS A 2 6.52 -9.62 -16.06
N LEU A 3 5.94 -8.94 -17.02
CA LEU A 3 6.49 -7.69 -17.55
C LEU A 3 6.33 -6.65 -16.43
N ASP A 4 7.37 -6.47 -15.62
CA ASP A 4 7.43 -5.33 -14.70
C ASP A 4 7.52 -4.07 -15.57
N PHE A 5 6.43 -3.31 -15.65
CA PHE A 5 6.46 -2.00 -16.27
C PHE A 5 7.38 -1.10 -15.47
N LYS A 6 8.42 -0.58 -16.12
CA LYS A 6 9.39 0.33 -15.50
C LYS A 6 9.39 1.64 -16.26
N PHE A 7 9.35 2.73 -15.51
CA PHE A 7 9.48 4.08 -16.06
C PHE A 7 10.80 4.67 -15.60
N GLU A 8 11.61 5.11 -16.54
CA GLU A 8 12.87 5.76 -16.25
C GLU A 8 12.65 7.17 -15.69
N TYR A 9 13.60 7.70 -14.93
CA TYR A 9 13.50 9.01 -14.30
C TYR A 9 13.18 10.14 -15.28
N SER A 10 13.66 10.07 -16.53
CA SER A 10 13.38 11.03 -17.58
C SER A 10 11.90 11.11 -17.98
N GLU A 11 11.16 10.02 -17.87
CA GLU A 11 9.78 9.86 -18.33
C GLU A 11 8.74 10.29 -17.28
N LEU A 12 9.14 10.44 -16.01
CA LEU A 12 8.21 10.59 -14.88
C LEU A 12 7.26 11.77 -15.00
N SER A 13 7.67 12.87 -15.62
CA SER A 13 6.82 14.06 -15.77
C SER A 13 5.60 13.86 -16.68
N THR A 14 5.66 12.85 -17.56
CA THR A 14 4.60 12.54 -18.54
C THR A 14 3.95 11.18 -18.30
N ALA A 15 4.53 10.35 -17.44
CA ALA A 15 4.06 9.00 -17.19
C ALA A 15 2.68 8.95 -16.54
N ASP A 16 1.84 8.01 -16.97
CA ASP A 16 0.67 7.56 -16.21
C ASP A 16 1.13 6.77 -14.97
N LEU A 17 0.28 6.61 -13.94
CA LEU A 17 0.55 5.70 -12.83
C LEU A 17 -0.16 4.37 -13.12
N ASN A 18 0.62 3.36 -13.47
CA ASN A 18 0.12 1.99 -13.70
C ASN A 18 0.31 1.16 -12.44
N ILE A 19 -0.70 0.38 -12.06
CA ILE A 19 -0.63 -0.52 -10.90
C ILE A 19 0.57 -1.47 -11.07
N ASP A 20 1.31 -1.66 -9.98
CA ASP A 20 2.51 -2.48 -9.88
C ASP A 20 3.70 -2.03 -10.74
N ALA A 21 3.61 -0.90 -11.45
CA ALA A 21 4.75 -0.35 -12.18
C ALA A 21 5.80 0.23 -11.23
N ILE A 22 7.06 0.12 -11.62
CA ILE A 22 8.22 0.67 -10.91
C ILE A 22 8.61 2.01 -11.55
N TYR A 23 8.67 3.05 -10.73
CA TYR A 23 9.10 4.39 -11.10
C TYR A 23 10.50 4.63 -10.56
N LYS A 24 11.47 4.73 -11.44
CA LYS A 24 12.89 4.78 -11.09
C LYS A 24 13.31 6.16 -10.63
N GLY A 25 14.08 6.19 -9.56
CA GLY A 25 14.75 7.39 -9.08
C GLY A 25 15.88 7.84 -9.98
N GLY A 26 16.37 9.05 -9.77
CA GLY A 26 17.57 9.56 -10.45
C GLY A 26 18.83 8.84 -9.98
N ILE A 27 19.94 9.14 -10.62
CA ILE A 27 21.24 8.47 -10.45
C ILE A 27 22.31 9.32 -9.74
N LYS A 28 21.96 10.55 -9.31
CA LYS A 28 22.94 11.49 -8.72
C LYS A 28 23.30 11.15 -7.27
N GLY A 29 22.56 10.26 -6.60
CA GLY A 29 22.77 9.85 -5.21
C GLY A 29 22.30 10.87 -4.16
N ASN A 30 21.54 11.87 -4.53
CA ASN A 30 21.06 12.94 -3.63
C ASN A 30 19.52 13.09 -3.63
N SER A 31 19.02 14.09 -2.93
CA SER A 31 17.57 14.33 -2.81
C SER A 31 16.87 14.67 -4.13
N SER A 32 17.60 15.19 -5.12
CA SER A 32 17.02 15.50 -6.44
C SER A 32 16.65 14.26 -7.26
N ASP A 33 17.09 13.08 -6.82
CA ASP A 33 16.73 11.79 -7.43
C ASP A 33 15.35 11.27 -6.98
N ASP A 34 14.71 11.98 -6.06
CA ASP A 34 13.39 11.61 -5.56
C ASP A 34 12.34 11.72 -6.67
N ILE A 35 11.58 10.64 -6.86
CA ILE A 35 10.60 10.56 -7.94
C ILE A 35 9.40 11.50 -7.74
N PHE A 36 9.04 11.80 -6.49
CA PHE A 36 7.75 12.38 -6.15
C PHE A 36 7.57 13.82 -6.61
N ASN A 37 8.66 14.60 -6.64
CA ASN A 37 8.60 15.93 -7.22
C ASN A 37 8.28 15.85 -8.72
N LYS A 38 9.04 15.04 -9.46
CA LYS A 38 8.88 14.93 -10.92
C LYS A 38 7.60 14.20 -11.33
N LEU A 39 7.22 13.16 -10.56
CA LEU A 39 6.06 12.34 -10.85
C LEU A 39 4.74 12.97 -10.39
N LEU A 40 4.72 13.61 -9.24
CA LEU A 40 3.50 14.11 -8.60
C LEU A 40 3.55 15.58 -8.18
N GLY A 41 4.66 16.30 -8.39
CA GLY A 41 4.84 17.67 -7.92
C GLY A 41 4.90 17.80 -6.39
N LEU A 42 5.29 16.72 -5.68
CA LEU A 42 5.39 16.73 -4.21
C LEU A 42 6.82 17.07 -3.79
N GLU A 43 6.99 18.20 -3.10
CA GLU A 43 8.31 18.70 -2.68
C GLU A 43 8.74 18.20 -1.31
N ASN A 44 7.80 17.72 -0.48
CA ASN A 44 8.09 17.26 0.87
C ASN A 44 8.61 15.82 0.88
N SER A 45 9.33 15.48 1.94
CA SER A 45 9.93 14.16 2.14
C SER A 45 9.26 13.37 3.26
N GLY A 46 9.60 12.08 3.35
CA GLY A 46 9.08 11.15 4.36
C GLY A 46 8.00 10.23 3.83
N GLY A 47 7.39 9.46 4.71
CA GLY A 47 6.36 8.49 4.37
C GLY A 47 5.00 9.12 4.08
N PHE A 48 4.75 10.33 4.59
CA PHE A 48 3.49 11.05 4.40
C PHE A 48 3.75 12.32 3.59
N ARG A 49 3.40 12.32 2.32
CA ARG A 49 3.68 13.42 1.39
C ARG A 49 2.38 14.04 0.90
N ALA A 50 2.32 15.37 0.89
CA ALA A 50 1.12 16.12 0.54
C ALA A 50 1.42 17.21 -0.48
N LEU A 51 0.54 17.39 -1.44
CA LEU A 51 0.48 18.59 -2.26
C LEU A 51 -0.21 19.69 -1.45
N LYS A 52 0.36 20.88 -1.43
CA LYS A 52 0.02 21.98 -0.53
C LYS A 52 0.35 21.65 0.93
N SER A 53 -0.61 21.70 1.83
CA SER A 53 -0.41 21.47 3.25
C SER A 53 -0.85 20.05 3.66
N ARG A 54 -0.31 19.55 4.77
CA ARG A 54 -0.78 18.26 5.33
C ARG A 54 -2.08 18.39 6.11
N THR A 55 -2.48 19.58 6.50
CA THR A 55 -3.78 19.84 7.14
C THR A 55 -4.91 19.96 6.12
N GLU A 56 -4.62 20.43 4.92
CA GLU A 56 -5.57 20.57 3.81
C GLU A 56 -4.91 20.12 2.50
N PRO A 57 -4.62 18.83 2.37
CA PRO A 57 -3.95 18.33 1.18
C PRO A 57 -4.90 18.25 -0.01
N THR A 58 -4.39 18.56 -1.20
CA THR A 58 -5.13 18.34 -2.45
C THR A 58 -4.75 17.04 -3.14
N LEU A 59 -3.65 16.43 -2.73
CA LEU A 59 -3.18 15.10 -3.12
C LEU A 59 -2.28 14.57 -2.00
N LEU A 60 -2.40 13.28 -1.70
CA LEU A 60 -1.53 12.57 -0.76
C LEU A 60 -0.80 11.42 -1.44
N ALA A 61 0.46 11.22 -1.06
CA ALA A 61 1.17 9.98 -1.30
C ALA A 61 1.61 9.37 0.04
N LEU A 62 1.11 8.18 0.33
CA LEU A 62 1.56 7.35 1.43
C LEU A 62 2.68 6.46 0.92
N VAL A 63 3.88 6.67 1.47
CA VAL A 63 5.11 6.04 1.02
C VAL A 63 5.65 5.16 2.13
N SER A 64 5.81 3.87 1.88
CA SER A 64 6.34 2.92 2.85
C SER A 64 7.55 2.18 2.29
N SER A 65 8.51 1.85 3.18
CA SER A 65 9.57 0.88 2.88
C SER A 65 9.13 -0.56 3.18
N THR A 66 8.06 -0.73 3.97
CA THR A 66 7.62 -2.02 4.55
C THR A 66 8.70 -2.74 5.40
N GLU A 67 9.81 -2.07 5.68
CA GLU A 67 10.98 -2.64 6.38
C GLU A 67 11.10 -2.16 7.84
N GLU A 68 10.17 -1.33 8.33
CA GLU A 68 10.20 -0.77 9.68
C GLU A 68 9.52 -1.71 10.70
N PRO A 69 10.25 -2.50 11.48
CA PRO A 69 9.64 -3.50 12.38
C PRO A 69 8.75 -2.89 13.46
N GLU A 70 9.06 -1.67 13.89
CA GLU A 70 8.26 -0.96 14.90
C GLU A 70 6.94 -0.42 14.32
N TRP A 71 6.89 -0.16 13.01
CA TRP A 71 5.78 0.44 12.27
C TRP A 71 5.55 -0.37 11.00
N PRO A 72 5.00 -1.60 11.12
CA PRO A 72 4.89 -2.54 10.02
C PRO A 72 3.76 -2.16 9.06
N ASP A 73 4.00 -1.14 8.23
CA ASP A 73 3.11 -0.85 7.12
C ASP A 73 3.03 -2.07 6.20
N PHE A 74 1.84 -2.42 5.78
CA PHE A 74 1.62 -3.65 5.03
C PHE A 74 0.48 -3.51 4.02
N LEU A 75 0.73 -3.92 2.78
CA LEU A 75 -0.29 -4.08 1.75
C LEU A 75 -0.62 -5.55 1.56
N ASP A 76 -1.82 -5.94 1.94
CA ASP A 76 -2.39 -7.24 1.60
C ASP A 76 -3.03 -7.18 0.21
N ILE A 77 -2.35 -7.73 -0.79
CA ILE A 77 -2.82 -7.73 -2.18
C ILE A 77 -4.04 -8.63 -2.41
N GLU A 78 -4.31 -9.61 -1.53
CA GLU A 78 -5.46 -10.51 -1.65
C GLU A 78 -6.75 -9.82 -1.22
N THR A 79 -6.67 -8.97 -0.21
CA THR A 79 -7.82 -8.22 0.31
C THR A 79 -7.88 -6.78 -0.20
N GLY A 80 -6.77 -6.25 -0.74
CA GLY A 80 -6.63 -4.86 -1.15
C GLY A 80 -6.59 -3.88 0.03
N ILE A 81 -6.21 -4.38 1.22
CA ILE A 81 -6.11 -3.58 2.44
C ILE A 81 -4.67 -3.11 2.62
N PHE A 82 -4.50 -1.81 2.81
CA PHE A 82 -3.23 -1.22 3.19
C PHE A 82 -3.29 -0.71 4.64
N THR A 83 -2.47 -1.30 5.50
CA THR A 83 -2.25 -0.84 6.87
C THR A 83 -1.12 0.17 6.89
N TYR A 84 -1.36 1.34 7.46
CA TYR A 84 -0.39 2.42 7.53
C TYR A 84 -0.30 2.99 8.96
N TYR A 85 0.92 3.28 9.41
CA TYR A 85 1.14 3.89 10.72
C TYR A 85 1.46 5.37 10.59
N GLY A 86 0.88 6.15 11.48
CA GLY A 86 1.04 7.59 11.54
C GLY A 86 2.46 8.08 11.84
N ASP A 87 2.60 9.37 12.01
CA ASP A 87 3.90 10.04 12.11
C ASP A 87 4.38 10.34 13.54
N ASN A 88 3.60 9.97 14.58
CA ASN A 88 4.08 10.07 15.96
C ASN A 88 4.96 8.86 16.31
N ARG A 89 6.28 9.02 16.23
CA ARG A 89 7.26 7.94 16.42
C ARG A 89 8.13 8.11 17.66
N THR A 90 7.82 9.10 18.49
CA THR A 90 8.59 9.40 19.71
C THR A 90 7.69 9.92 20.82
N PRO A 91 8.03 9.65 22.11
CA PRO A 91 7.31 10.21 23.24
C PRO A 91 7.53 11.73 23.34
N GLY A 92 6.64 12.40 24.07
CA GLY A 92 6.76 13.84 24.39
C GLY A 92 5.74 14.73 23.65
N HIS A 93 4.91 14.12 22.79
CA HIS A 93 3.85 14.81 22.08
C HIS A 93 2.50 14.11 22.30
N THR A 94 1.41 14.84 22.16
CA THR A 94 0.10 14.22 22.00
C THR A 94 0.03 13.52 20.64
N ILE A 95 -0.94 12.63 20.46
CA ILE A 95 -1.09 11.88 19.22
C ILE A 95 -1.24 12.77 17.98
N LEU A 96 -1.84 13.96 18.14
CA LEU A 96 -2.10 14.91 17.05
C LEU A 96 -1.03 16.01 16.93
N ASP A 97 -0.19 16.19 17.96
CA ASP A 97 0.79 17.27 17.97
C ASP A 97 2.15 16.82 17.42
N THR A 98 2.12 16.23 16.24
CA THR A 98 3.33 15.86 15.52
C THR A 98 3.84 17.04 14.67
N SER A 99 5.16 17.15 14.50
CA SER A 99 5.77 18.24 13.73
C SER A 99 5.29 18.31 12.28
N LYS A 100 4.93 17.16 11.70
CA LYS A 100 4.48 17.04 10.30
C LYS A 100 2.96 16.99 10.17
N LYS A 101 2.22 16.96 11.29
CA LYS A 101 0.74 16.90 11.33
C LYS A 101 0.13 15.74 10.53
N GLY A 102 0.87 14.64 10.34
CA GLY A 102 0.39 13.47 9.63
C GLY A 102 -0.76 12.76 10.35
N ASN A 103 -0.66 12.61 11.68
CA ASN A 103 -1.73 12.04 12.49
C ASN A 103 -3.00 12.90 12.48
N LEU A 104 -2.88 14.23 12.52
CA LEU A 104 -4.03 15.13 12.39
C LEU A 104 -4.70 14.97 11.01
N CYS A 105 -3.90 14.83 9.96
CA CYS A 105 -4.44 14.56 8.63
C CYS A 105 -5.18 13.21 8.59
N LEU A 106 -4.61 12.14 9.16
CA LEU A 106 -5.27 10.84 9.24
C LEU A 106 -6.62 10.96 9.96
N GLU A 107 -6.66 11.61 11.13
CA GLU A 107 -7.90 11.80 11.86
C GLU A 107 -8.96 12.51 11.02
N ASN A 108 -8.61 13.61 10.36
CA ASN A 108 -9.52 14.34 9.48
C ASN A 108 -10.03 13.46 8.32
N LEU A 109 -9.15 12.70 7.66
CA LEU A 109 -9.52 11.82 6.55
C LEU A 109 -10.56 10.78 6.97
N PHE A 110 -10.37 10.14 8.12
CA PHE A 110 -11.28 9.10 8.60
C PHE A 110 -12.59 9.71 9.10
N ASN A 111 -12.56 10.83 9.81
CA ASN A 111 -13.77 11.57 10.19
C ASN A 111 -14.60 11.97 8.96
N TRP A 112 -13.98 12.54 7.93
CA TRP A 112 -14.67 12.90 6.69
C TRP A 112 -15.22 11.70 5.93
N THR A 113 -14.56 10.54 6.01
CA THR A 113 -15.04 9.30 5.38
C THR A 113 -16.39 8.89 5.94
N HIS A 114 -16.55 8.95 7.25
CA HIS A 114 -17.73 8.48 7.97
C HIS A 114 -18.86 9.52 8.06
N ASP A 115 -18.56 10.80 7.86
CA ASP A 115 -19.49 11.92 8.01
C ASP A 115 -20.26 12.26 6.70
N GLY A 116 -20.42 11.28 5.82
CA GLY A 116 -21.27 11.36 4.64
C GLY A 116 -20.63 11.96 3.39
N ALA A 117 -21.39 11.97 2.29
CA ALA A 117 -20.88 12.32 0.95
C ALA A 117 -20.32 13.73 0.84
N GLN A 118 -20.87 14.70 1.56
CA GLN A 118 -20.37 16.09 1.50
C GLN A 118 -18.97 16.21 2.11
N ASN A 119 -18.71 15.48 3.19
CA ASN A 119 -17.39 15.50 3.81
C ASN A 119 -16.39 14.60 3.07
N ARG A 120 -16.83 13.50 2.45
CA ARG A 120 -15.95 12.71 1.56
C ARG A 120 -15.38 13.52 0.39
N LYS A 121 -16.06 14.56 -0.09
CA LYS A 121 -15.53 15.48 -1.12
C LYS A 121 -14.29 16.27 -0.68
N LYS A 122 -14.04 16.37 0.63
CA LYS A 122 -12.82 17.02 1.18
C LYS A 122 -11.61 16.10 1.16
N ILE A 123 -11.82 14.78 0.97
CA ILE A 123 -10.76 13.79 0.96
C ILE A 123 -10.00 13.91 -0.37
N PRO A 124 -8.68 14.12 -0.32
CA PRO A 124 -7.86 14.19 -1.53
C PRO A 124 -7.66 12.78 -2.11
N PRO A 125 -7.29 12.64 -3.39
CA PRO A 125 -6.74 11.40 -3.91
C PRO A 125 -5.53 10.95 -3.09
N ILE A 126 -5.49 9.68 -2.70
CA ILE A 126 -4.44 9.08 -1.89
C ILE A 126 -3.74 8.01 -2.71
N PHE A 127 -2.46 8.19 -3.00
CA PHE A 127 -1.65 7.26 -3.77
C PHE A 127 -0.71 6.49 -2.86
N ILE A 128 -0.69 5.16 -3.00
CA ILE A 128 0.19 4.29 -2.24
C ILE A 128 1.41 3.94 -3.07
N PHE A 129 2.59 4.14 -2.46
CA PHE A 129 3.87 3.76 -3.03
C PHE A 129 4.66 2.93 -2.02
N ILE A 130 5.25 1.84 -2.50
CA ILE A 130 6.18 1.02 -1.72
C ILE A 130 7.56 1.14 -2.35
N LYS A 131 8.56 1.35 -1.49
CA LYS A 131 9.96 1.44 -1.93
C LYS A 131 10.38 0.12 -2.56
N GLU A 132 11.06 0.20 -3.70
CA GLU A 132 11.58 -0.96 -4.41
C GLU A 132 13.07 -1.13 -4.11
N GLY A 133 13.41 -2.29 -3.54
CA GLY A 133 14.78 -2.59 -3.16
C GLY A 133 15.31 -1.78 -1.96
N LYS A 134 16.49 -2.18 -1.46
CA LYS A 134 17.11 -1.58 -0.26
C LYS A 134 17.85 -0.28 -0.54
N LYS A 135 18.37 -0.11 -1.73
CA LYS A 135 19.13 1.07 -2.16
C LYS A 135 18.38 1.83 -3.24
N GLY A 136 18.74 3.10 -3.44
CA GLY A 136 18.12 3.93 -4.47
C GLY A 136 16.79 4.55 -4.05
N ARG A 137 16.12 5.14 -5.02
CA ARG A 137 14.85 5.87 -4.86
C ARG A 137 13.79 5.39 -5.85
N ASP A 138 13.80 4.09 -6.12
CA ASP A 138 12.80 3.43 -6.93
C ASP A 138 11.58 3.11 -6.07
N TYR A 139 10.39 3.29 -6.63
CA TYR A 139 9.15 3.01 -5.94
C TYR A 139 8.16 2.31 -6.87
N ARG A 140 7.44 1.36 -6.30
CA ARG A 140 6.30 0.70 -6.94
C ARG A 140 5.03 1.46 -6.62
N PHE A 141 4.24 1.77 -7.63
CA PHE A 141 2.89 2.32 -7.43
C PHE A 141 1.92 1.19 -7.12
N CYS A 142 1.34 1.22 -5.93
CA CYS A 142 0.44 0.15 -5.46
C CYS A 142 -1.04 0.48 -5.64
N GLY A 143 -1.39 1.75 -5.89
CA GLY A 143 -2.76 2.10 -6.25
C GLY A 143 -3.29 3.40 -5.66
N LEU A 144 -4.51 3.71 -6.10
CA LEU A 144 -5.36 4.76 -5.55
C LEU A 144 -6.12 4.18 -4.35
N ALA A 145 -5.99 4.81 -3.21
CA ALA A 145 -6.60 4.34 -1.97
C ALA A 145 -7.62 5.33 -1.41
N VAL A 146 -8.47 4.81 -0.56
CA VAL A 146 -9.45 5.57 0.23
C VAL A 146 -9.41 5.10 1.68
N PRO A 147 -9.70 5.98 2.67
CA PRO A 147 -9.73 5.60 4.07
C PRO A 147 -10.82 4.58 4.35
N GLY A 148 -10.55 3.68 5.30
CA GLY A 148 -11.48 2.66 5.75
C GLY A 148 -11.57 1.43 4.84
N ASN A 149 -12.37 0.46 5.29
CA ASN A 149 -12.69 -0.75 4.54
C ASN A 149 -14.04 -1.29 5.02
N PRO A 150 -14.92 -1.82 4.16
CA PRO A 150 -16.27 -2.25 4.52
C PRO A 150 -16.34 -3.41 5.52
N ILE A 151 -15.23 -4.11 5.77
CA ILE A 151 -15.18 -5.20 6.77
C ILE A 151 -14.87 -4.69 8.19
N PHE A 152 -14.45 -3.44 8.34
CA PHE A 152 -14.17 -2.81 9.63
C PHE A 152 -15.26 -1.81 9.99
N SER A 153 -15.51 -1.64 11.27
CA SER A 153 -16.34 -0.54 11.77
C SER A 153 -15.54 0.77 11.78
N GLN A 154 -16.24 1.88 11.93
CA GLN A 154 -15.63 3.22 12.03
C GLN A 154 -14.62 3.35 13.18
N THR A 155 -14.76 2.51 14.22
CA THR A 155 -13.85 2.51 15.37
C THR A 155 -12.66 1.57 15.22
N GLU A 156 -12.61 0.79 14.13
CA GLU A 156 -11.56 -0.20 13.87
C GLU A 156 -10.64 0.19 12.72
N ASP A 157 -11.06 1.08 11.84
CA ASP A 157 -10.29 1.47 10.66
C ASP A 157 -9.24 2.58 10.95
N LEU A 158 -9.42 3.35 12.04
CA LEU A 158 -8.41 4.24 12.60
C LEU A 158 -8.30 4.03 14.10
N ILE A 159 -7.28 3.34 14.56
CA ILE A 159 -7.09 3.04 15.99
C ILE A 159 -5.81 3.67 16.53
N SER A 160 -5.92 4.17 17.77
CA SER A 160 -4.77 4.62 18.54
C SER A 160 -4.05 3.41 19.16
N VAL A 161 -2.78 3.23 18.86
CA VAL A 161 -1.94 2.17 19.40
C VAL A 161 -0.89 2.74 20.34
N TRP A 162 -0.71 2.08 21.50
CA TRP A 162 0.33 2.43 22.44
C TRP A 162 1.67 1.80 22.06
N LYS A 163 2.72 2.60 22.14
CA LYS A 163 4.12 2.18 21.99
C LYS A 163 4.95 2.72 23.16
N SER A 164 6.14 2.18 23.34
CA SER A 164 7.11 2.68 24.32
C SER A 164 8.48 2.85 23.66
N LYS A 165 9.18 3.90 24.08
CA LYS A 165 10.56 4.18 23.68
C LYS A 165 11.26 4.91 24.83
N ASN A 166 12.45 4.43 25.25
CA ASN A 166 13.19 4.99 26.37
C ASN A 166 12.31 5.10 27.65
N ASP A 167 11.62 4.02 27.99
CA ASP A 167 10.70 3.89 29.14
C ASP A 167 9.54 4.88 29.18
N ARG A 168 9.29 5.59 28.10
CA ARG A 168 8.14 6.50 27.95
C ARG A 168 7.13 5.94 26.98
N ARG A 169 5.85 6.03 27.35
CA ARG A 169 4.73 5.64 26.48
C ARG A 169 4.29 6.80 25.61
N PHE A 170 3.83 6.48 24.42
CA PHE A 170 3.20 7.42 23.49
C PHE A 170 2.22 6.69 22.57
N GLN A 171 1.34 7.42 21.93
CA GLN A 171 0.34 6.87 21.03
C GLN A 171 0.66 7.23 19.59
N ASN A 172 0.32 6.33 18.68
CA ASN A 172 0.31 6.61 17.24
C ASN A 172 -0.94 6.02 16.62
N TYR A 173 -1.33 6.49 15.45
CA TYR A 173 -2.42 5.87 14.70
C TYR A 173 -1.94 4.66 13.90
N LYS A 174 -2.79 3.62 13.88
CA LYS A 174 -2.83 2.57 12.88
C LYS A 174 -4.07 2.80 12.04
N ALA A 175 -3.88 3.06 10.74
CA ALA A 175 -4.91 3.41 9.79
C ALA A 175 -5.08 2.32 8.75
N ILE A 176 -6.32 2.03 8.37
CA ILE A 176 -6.69 1.06 7.35
C ILE A 176 -7.19 1.80 6.11
N PHE A 177 -6.60 1.49 4.97
CA PHE A 177 -7.01 2.01 3.67
C PHE A 177 -7.42 0.87 2.75
N SER A 178 -8.36 1.15 1.86
CA SER A 178 -8.73 0.24 0.76
C SER A 178 -8.15 0.73 -0.56
N VAL A 179 -7.45 -0.14 -1.27
CA VAL A 179 -6.98 0.14 -2.64
C VAL A 179 -8.13 -0.07 -3.61
N LEU A 180 -8.47 0.95 -4.39
CA LEU A 180 -9.58 0.90 -5.35
C LEU A 180 -9.21 0.11 -6.61
N SER A 181 -10.20 -0.59 -7.17
CA SER A 181 -10.04 -1.42 -8.38
C SER A 181 -9.93 -0.56 -9.63
N ILE A 182 -8.70 -0.20 -9.96
CA ILE A 182 -8.34 0.56 -11.16
C ILE A 182 -6.98 0.07 -11.66
N ASN A 183 -6.77 0.04 -12.97
CA ASN A 183 -5.51 -0.43 -13.56
C ASN A 183 -4.46 0.68 -13.67
N LYS A 184 -4.91 1.93 -13.86
CA LYS A 184 -4.00 3.07 -14.00
C LYS A 184 -4.67 4.41 -13.69
N ILE A 185 -3.87 5.38 -13.27
CA ILE A 185 -4.23 6.79 -13.15
C ILE A 185 -3.61 7.54 -14.33
N LYS A 186 -4.42 8.26 -15.08
CA LYS A 186 -3.96 9.07 -16.20
C LYS A 186 -3.20 10.30 -15.72
N ARG A 187 -2.15 10.65 -16.42
CA ARG A 187 -1.38 11.89 -16.17
C ARG A 187 -2.29 13.13 -16.18
N ASP A 188 -3.29 13.17 -17.03
CA ASP A 188 -4.18 14.31 -17.15
C ASP A 188 -5.00 14.53 -15.88
N TRP A 189 -5.43 13.47 -15.18
CA TRP A 189 -6.07 13.64 -13.88
C TRP A 189 -5.12 14.23 -12.82
N ILE A 190 -3.84 13.85 -12.84
CA ILE A 190 -2.84 14.43 -11.94
C ILE A 190 -2.69 15.94 -12.22
N LYS A 191 -2.69 16.37 -13.49
CA LYS A 191 -2.70 17.79 -13.86
C LYS A 191 -3.96 18.48 -13.37
N ASP A 192 -5.14 17.85 -13.51
CA ASP A 192 -6.41 18.41 -13.04
C ASP A 192 -6.41 18.60 -11.53
N ILE A 193 -5.85 17.65 -10.76
CA ILE A 193 -5.68 17.79 -9.31
C ILE A 193 -4.82 19.01 -8.97
N HIS A 194 -3.72 19.25 -9.68
CA HIS A 194 -2.88 20.43 -9.49
C HIS A 194 -3.62 21.73 -9.76
N ASN A 195 -4.52 21.73 -10.74
CA ASN A 195 -5.38 22.87 -11.09
C ASN A 195 -6.60 23.03 -10.16
N GLY A 196 -6.73 22.16 -9.13
CA GLY A 196 -7.85 22.20 -8.19
C GLY A 196 -9.14 21.54 -8.70
N ASN A 197 -9.12 20.90 -9.87
CA ASN A 197 -10.27 20.25 -10.48
C ASN A 197 -10.22 18.71 -10.27
N VAL A 198 -10.34 18.27 -9.03
CA VAL A 198 -10.21 16.86 -8.65
C VAL A 198 -11.31 15.98 -9.25
N LEU A 199 -12.53 16.52 -9.39
CA LEU A 199 -13.70 15.80 -9.95
C LEU A 199 -13.89 16.05 -11.46
N SER A 200 -12.80 16.28 -12.19
CA SER A 200 -12.79 16.47 -13.64
C SER A 200 -13.34 15.28 -14.42
N GLU A 201 -13.42 15.39 -15.74
CA GLU A 201 -13.75 14.27 -16.64
C GLU A 201 -12.69 13.17 -16.63
N ASN A 202 -11.42 13.50 -16.29
CA ASN A 202 -10.32 12.54 -16.15
C ASN A 202 -10.34 11.80 -14.81
N CYS A 203 -11.20 12.20 -13.86
CA CYS A 203 -11.33 11.55 -12.56
C CYS A 203 -11.75 10.09 -12.72
N PRO A 204 -11.04 9.13 -12.08
CA PRO A 204 -11.42 7.72 -12.12
C PRO A 204 -12.84 7.50 -11.61
N LYS A 205 -13.65 6.79 -12.41
CA LYS A 205 -15.05 6.51 -12.06
C LYS A 205 -15.20 5.84 -10.71
N VAL A 206 -14.29 4.91 -10.36
CA VAL A 206 -14.32 4.17 -9.09
C VAL A 206 -14.11 5.10 -7.89
N TRP A 207 -13.28 6.13 -8.01
CA TRP A 207 -13.03 7.09 -6.96
C TRP A 207 -14.20 8.08 -6.83
N LYS A 208 -14.74 8.56 -7.96
CA LYS A 208 -15.93 9.40 -7.99
C LYS A 208 -17.13 8.70 -7.36
N GLU A 209 -17.36 7.42 -7.70
CA GLU A 209 -18.40 6.60 -7.10
C GLU A 209 -18.22 6.46 -5.59
N TRP A 210 -16.99 6.21 -5.11
CA TRP A 210 -16.73 6.14 -3.68
C TRP A 210 -17.02 7.47 -2.95
N ILE A 211 -16.60 8.61 -3.52
CA ILE A 211 -16.92 9.93 -2.95
C ILE A 211 -18.43 10.12 -2.81
N GLU A 212 -19.19 9.78 -3.84
CA GLU A 212 -20.64 10.01 -3.90
C GLU A 212 -21.41 9.03 -2.99
N THR A 213 -21.07 7.76 -3.02
CA THR A 213 -21.86 6.68 -2.43
C THR A 213 -21.26 6.07 -1.16
N GLY A 214 -19.94 6.15 -0.98
CA GLY A 214 -19.21 5.42 0.05
C GLY A 214 -18.98 3.94 -0.28
N ASN A 215 -19.34 3.49 -1.49
CA ASN A 215 -19.16 2.10 -1.90
C ASN A 215 -17.71 1.81 -2.29
N TYR A 216 -17.14 0.78 -1.71
CA TYR A 216 -15.77 0.36 -1.97
C TYR A 216 -15.71 -0.67 -3.09
N ARG A 217 -15.10 -0.32 -4.21
CA ARG A 217 -14.67 -1.28 -5.24
C ARG A 217 -13.19 -1.55 -5.07
N ILE A 218 -12.85 -2.61 -4.37
CA ILE A 218 -11.49 -2.89 -3.92
C ILE A 218 -10.75 -3.74 -4.95
N LEU A 219 -9.49 -3.39 -5.21
CA LEU A 219 -8.55 -4.16 -6.02
C LEU A 219 -8.07 -5.37 -5.21
N LYS A 220 -8.45 -6.55 -5.65
CA LYS A 220 -8.09 -7.82 -5.00
C LYS A 220 -7.40 -8.73 -5.99
N SER A 221 -6.34 -9.42 -5.56
CA SER A 221 -5.76 -10.50 -6.33
C SER A 221 -6.26 -11.85 -5.82
N ILE A 222 -6.57 -12.75 -6.73
CA ILE A 222 -6.97 -14.12 -6.38
C ILE A 222 -5.73 -15.00 -6.43
N LYS A 223 -5.43 -15.69 -5.32
CA LYS A 223 -4.42 -16.74 -5.33
C LYS A 223 -4.89 -17.87 -6.24
N GLU A 224 -4.21 -18.09 -7.34
CA GLU A 224 -4.41 -19.30 -8.13
C GLU A 224 -4.00 -20.50 -7.28
N LYS A 225 -4.95 -21.45 -7.06
CA LYS A 225 -4.61 -22.74 -6.50
C LYS A 225 -3.69 -23.44 -7.48
N LYS A 226 -2.41 -23.61 -7.12
CA LYS A 226 -1.51 -24.45 -7.90
C LYS A 226 -2.12 -25.85 -7.94
N ILE A 227 -2.64 -26.25 -9.09
CA ILE A 227 -3.08 -27.61 -9.34
C ILE A 227 -1.80 -28.44 -9.29
N LYS A 228 -1.70 -29.33 -8.29
CA LYS A 228 -0.58 -30.28 -8.22
C LYS A 228 -0.61 -31.11 -9.50
N SER A 229 0.55 -31.31 -10.14
CA SER A 229 0.66 -32.22 -11.27
C SER A 229 0.11 -33.60 -10.89
N LYS A 230 -0.33 -34.39 -11.86
CA LYS A 230 -0.82 -35.76 -11.59
C LYS A 230 0.15 -36.57 -10.74
N GLU A 231 1.46 -36.39 -10.95
CA GLU A 231 2.52 -37.03 -10.15
C GLU A 231 2.55 -36.57 -8.67
N GLN A 232 2.20 -35.30 -8.41
CA GLN A 232 2.11 -34.75 -7.05
C GLN A 232 0.77 -35.08 -6.37
N GLN A 233 -0.23 -35.51 -7.15
CA GLN A 233 -1.54 -35.92 -6.65
C GLN A 233 -1.59 -37.43 -6.32
N MET A 234 -0.64 -38.20 -6.81
CA MET A 234 -0.54 -39.61 -6.41
C MET A 234 -0.22 -39.68 -4.92
N PRO A 235 -1.02 -40.41 -4.13
CA PRO A 235 -0.66 -40.70 -2.74
C PRO A 235 0.75 -41.29 -2.77
N GLN A 236 1.68 -40.76 -1.98
CA GLN A 236 2.93 -41.45 -1.74
C GLN A 236 2.54 -42.74 -1.00
N ASP A 237 2.48 -43.84 -1.74
CA ASP A 237 2.15 -45.11 -1.18
C ASP A 237 3.28 -45.55 -0.23
N LYS A 238 3.12 -45.17 1.03
CA LYS A 238 4.01 -45.57 2.11
C LYS A 238 4.01 -47.10 2.34
N SER A 239 2.96 -47.80 1.85
CA SER A 239 2.85 -49.25 1.93
C SER A 239 3.78 -49.94 0.93
N GLY A 240 3.91 -49.40 -0.30
CA GLY A 240 4.84 -49.96 -1.29
C GLY A 240 6.31 -49.89 -0.88
N LYS A 241 6.74 -48.77 -0.25
CA LYS A 241 8.09 -48.68 0.31
C LYS A 241 8.33 -49.63 1.49
N LYS A 242 7.30 -49.84 2.31
CA LYS A 242 7.37 -50.76 3.44
C LYS A 242 7.41 -52.22 2.97
N LEU A 243 6.64 -52.53 1.92
CA LEU A 243 6.64 -53.88 1.30
C LEU A 243 7.99 -54.17 0.64
N LEU A 244 8.55 -53.26 -0.13
CA LEU A 244 9.88 -53.41 -0.75
C LEU A 244 10.98 -53.59 0.30
N LYS A 245 10.90 -52.89 1.43
CA LYS A 245 11.87 -53.05 2.52
C LYS A 245 11.74 -54.44 3.16
N ILE A 246 10.52 -54.94 3.41
CA ILE A 246 10.26 -56.27 3.96
C ILE A 246 10.78 -57.35 3.00
N ILE A 247 10.53 -57.22 1.70
CA ILE A 247 11.02 -58.12 0.67
C ILE A 247 12.56 -58.12 0.63
N TYR A 248 13.18 -56.95 0.64
CA TYR A 248 14.65 -56.85 0.66
C TYR A 248 15.26 -57.44 1.91
N ASP A 249 14.71 -57.19 3.09
CA ASP A 249 15.17 -57.73 4.35
C ASP A 249 15.02 -59.27 4.37
N TYR A 250 13.91 -59.82 3.82
CA TYR A 250 13.70 -61.29 3.71
C TYR A 250 14.74 -61.97 2.82
N PHE A 251 15.01 -61.39 1.63
CA PHE A 251 16.00 -61.99 0.72
C PHE A 251 17.45 -61.75 1.18
N SER A 252 17.71 -60.79 2.05
CA SER A 252 19.02 -60.60 2.67
C SER A 252 19.32 -61.59 3.79
N THR A 253 18.27 -62.12 4.45
CA THR A 253 18.41 -63.13 5.54
C THR A 253 18.40 -64.60 5.08
N VAL A 254 18.08 -64.86 3.81
CA VAL A 254 18.03 -66.21 3.21
C VAL A 254 19.32 -66.57 2.46
N LYS A 255 20.37 -65.78 2.58
CA LYS A 255 21.69 -65.99 1.91
C LYS A 255 22.79 -66.45 2.89
N ASP A 256 22.45 -67.31 3.86
CA ASP A 256 23.42 -68.11 4.65
C ASP A 256 23.03 -69.58 4.65
#